data_7ea3793514199656b82e90fc68a42338
#
_entry.id   7ea3793514199656b82e90fc68a42338
#
_cell.length_a   1.000
_cell.length_b   1.000
_cell.length_c   1.000
_cell.angle_alpha   90.00
_cell.angle_beta   90.00
_cell.angle_gamma   90.00
#
_symmetry.space_group_name_H-M   'P 1'
#
loop_
_entity.id
_entity.type
_entity.pdbx_description
1 polymer ?
#
loop_
_entity_poly.entity_id
_entity_poly.type
_entity_poly.pdbx_seq_one_letter_code
_entity_poly.pdbx_strand_id
1 'polypeptide(L)'
;MKFAHIADTHIRNLKYHKEYRAVFTQLYAELKKHKVDYIIHCGDIAHTKTQISPEFVDLCSDFFKNLADIAPTYIILGNHDGNLRNSSRQDALTPIANALDHPNLNLLKDSGEVSLDESFTLNVLSVFDEENWQLPTNNSKVNIALYHGSISNCKTDLGWVMERGENDITVFDNFDYAFLGDIHKTNQSLDPEGRIRYCGSTVQQNHGETNDKGFLLWSIEDKEKFSVKHIALKNPKPFVTLKLTPKGRLPYKLEVPSGARLRLVSENNLPLDVVRKAIDVAKSRFKPEAITYLSRSDVDAGSVFSMANKFVNEDLRDVGVQEDLITEYLKDYQADDETMQRVFALNRIYNTKVEQEEEISRNVNWRLRKLEWNNLFNYGEGNCVMFENIEGTVGIFG
;
A
#
# COMPACT_ATOMS: atom_id res chain seq x y z
N MET A 1 9.80 7.79 -29.55
CA MET A 1 8.95 8.47 -28.56
C MET A 1 9.47 8.31 -27.15
N LYS A 2 9.20 9.28 -26.26
CA LYS A 2 9.56 9.22 -24.85
C LYS A 2 8.29 9.11 -24.00
N PHE A 3 8.22 8.06 -23.21
CA PHE A 3 7.10 7.83 -22.29
C PHE A 3 7.59 7.92 -20.85
N ALA A 4 6.82 8.63 -20.01
CA ALA A 4 6.96 8.52 -18.57
C ALA A 4 5.96 7.45 -18.08
N HIS A 5 6.46 6.35 -17.52
CA HIS A 5 5.66 5.28 -16.94
C HIS A 5 5.66 5.42 -15.42
N ILE A 6 4.51 5.75 -14.88
CA ILE A 6 4.22 6.02 -13.47
C ILE A 6 3.17 5.02 -13.01
N ALA A 7 3.21 4.59 -11.75
CA ALA A 7 2.14 3.81 -11.12
C ALA A 7 2.16 3.97 -9.59
N ASP A 8 1.18 3.42 -8.93
CA ASP A 8 1.15 3.17 -7.49
C ASP A 8 1.49 4.42 -6.67
N THR A 9 0.82 5.52 -6.99
CA THR A 9 1.02 6.80 -6.30
C THR A 9 0.41 6.77 -4.90
N HIS A 10 -0.72 6.09 -4.72
CA HIS A 10 -1.40 5.88 -3.45
C HIS A 10 -1.58 7.14 -2.62
N ILE A 11 -2.15 8.19 -3.21
CA ILE A 11 -2.48 9.42 -2.49
C ILE A 11 -3.40 9.07 -1.33
N ARG A 12 -2.93 9.31 -0.10
CA ARG A 12 -3.69 9.03 1.11
C ARG A 12 -4.68 10.16 1.41
N ASN A 13 -5.77 9.80 2.05
CA ASN A 13 -6.88 10.71 2.32
C ASN A 13 -6.45 12.00 3.07
N LEU A 14 -5.76 11.85 4.22
CA LEU A 14 -5.36 12.97 5.08
C LEU A 14 -3.90 12.92 5.51
N LYS A 15 -3.08 12.01 4.93
CA LYS A 15 -1.71 11.79 5.39
C LYS A 15 -0.70 12.08 4.29
N TYR A 16 0.45 12.65 4.68
CA TYR A 16 1.64 12.80 3.85
C TYR A 16 1.49 13.76 2.66
N HIS A 17 0.48 14.63 2.65
CA HIS A 17 0.21 15.53 1.54
C HIS A 17 1.37 16.50 1.25
N LYS A 18 2.10 16.93 2.29
CA LYS A 18 3.30 17.77 2.11
C LYS A 18 4.42 17.02 1.38
N GLU A 19 4.60 15.74 1.70
CA GLU A 19 5.55 14.84 1.04
C GLU A 19 5.15 14.59 -0.41
N TYR A 20 3.88 14.29 -0.67
CA TYR A 20 3.37 14.14 -2.04
C TYR A 20 3.63 15.39 -2.87
N ARG A 21 3.27 16.59 -2.37
CA ARG A 21 3.52 17.85 -3.10
C ARG A 21 5.00 18.06 -3.38
N ALA A 22 5.90 17.73 -2.46
CA ALA A 22 7.34 17.83 -2.65
C ALA A 22 7.88 16.84 -3.69
N VAL A 23 7.36 15.60 -3.70
CA VAL A 23 7.72 14.58 -4.69
C VAL A 23 7.14 14.93 -6.07
N PHE A 24 5.89 15.36 -6.14
CA PHE A 24 5.24 15.76 -7.39
C PHE A 24 5.94 16.96 -8.04
N THR A 25 6.41 17.94 -7.25
CA THR A 25 7.23 19.05 -7.77
C THR A 25 8.49 18.54 -8.45
N GLN A 26 9.17 17.54 -7.88
CA GLN A 26 10.34 16.92 -8.51
C GLN A 26 9.94 16.15 -9.78
N LEU A 27 8.84 15.37 -9.71
CA LEU A 27 8.31 14.64 -10.87
C LEU A 27 8.06 15.59 -12.05
N TYR A 28 7.33 16.67 -11.82
CA TYR A 28 7.04 17.65 -12.89
C TYR A 28 8.31 18.28 -13.48
N ALA A 29 9.29 18.56 -12.64
CA ALA A 29 10.58 19.09 -13.09
C ALA A 29 11.34 18.09 -13.98
N GLU A 30 11.38 16.80 -13.57
CA GLU A 30 12.04 15.76 -14.36
C GLU A 30 11.29 15.46 -15.67
N LEU A 31 9.94 15.41 -15.66
CA LEU A 31 9.14 15.24 -16.87
C LEU A 31 9.43 16.35 -17.91
N LYS A 32 9.42 17.61 -17.48
CA LYS A 32 9.75 18.77 -18.33
C LYS A 32 11.19 18.72 -18.84
N LYS A 33 12.14 18.40 -17.98
CA LYS A 33 13.58 18.29 -18.31
C LYS A 33 13.84 17.22 -19.38
N HIS A 34 13.14 16.08 -19.28
CA HIS A 34 13.29 14.98 -20.23
C HIS A 34 12.47 15.17 -21.50
N LYS A 35 11.56 16.16 -21.53
CA LYS A 35 10.67 16.44 -22.66
C LYS A 35 9.93 15.17 -23.07
N VAL A 36 9.16 14.61 -22.14
CA VAL A 36 8.35 13.41 -22.40
C VAL A 36 7.25 13.73 -23.41
N ASP A 37 7.01 12.82 -24.35
CA ASP A 37 5.95 12.98 -25.34
C ASP A 37 4.59 12.55 -24.76
N TYR A 38 4.60 11.55 -23.90
CA TYR A 38 3.40 10.99 -23.25
C TYR A 38 3.68 10.62 -21.80
N ILE A 39 2.65 10.73 -20.97
CA ILE A 39 2.65 10.29 -19.58
C ILE A 39 1.63 9.17 -19.43
N ILE A 40 2.07 8.02 -18.94
CA ILE A 40 1.23 6.84 -18.69
C ILE A 40 1.22 6.56 -17.20
N HIS A 41 0.05 6.54 -16.58
CA HIS A 41 -0.12 6.13 -15.20
C HIS A 41 -0.86 4.79 -15.11
N CYS A 42 -0.16 3.75 -14.66
CA CYS A 42 -0.67 2.39 -14.62
C CYS A 42 -1.39 2.08 -13.30
N GLY A 43 -2.34 2.93 -12.86
CA GLY A 43 -3.27 2.65 -11.77
C GLY A 43 -2.76 2.94 -10.36
N ASP A 44 -3.66 2.77 -9.40
CA ASP A 44 -3.46 3.00 -7.96
C ASP A 44 -3.02 4.41 -7.62
N ILE A 45 -3.81 5.37 -8.05
CA ILE A 45 -3.65 6.79 -7.68
C ILE A 45 -4.22 7.03 -6.28
N ALA A 46 -5.42 6.54 -6.00
CA ALA A 46 -6.01 6.60 -4.67
C ALA A 46 -5.45 5.51 -3.77
N HIS A 47 -5.20 5.80 -2.50
CA HIS A 47 -4.83 4.77 -1.52
C HIS A 47 -6.04 3.94 -1.08
N THR A 48 -7.22 4.54 -1.06
CA THR A 48 -8.50 3.89 -0.73
C THR A 48 -9.64 4.48 -1.55
N LYS A 49 -10.44 3.61 -2.13
CA LYS A 49 -11.59 3.96 -2.98
C LYS A 49 -12.83 4.48 -2.24
N THR A 50 -12.88 4.30 -0.92
CA THR A 50 -14.08 4.59 -0.13
C THR A 50 -13.93 5.78 0.81
N GLN A 51 -12.72 6.25 1.04
CA GLN A 51 -12.43 7.37 1.93
C GLN A 51 -11.83 8.51 1.11
N ILE A 52 -12.68 9.38 0.60
CA ILE A 52 -12.30 10.53 -0.22
C ILE A 52 -12.55 11.80 0.59
N SER A 53 -11.49 12.51 0.95
CA SER A 53 -11.58 13.83 1.60
C SER A 53 -11.45 14.96 0.60
N PRO A 54 -11.90 16.18 0.94
CA PRO A 54 -11.65 17.36 0.11
C PRO A 54 -10.16 17.58 -0.19
N GLU A 55 -9.28 17.30 0.78
CA GLU A 55 -7.82 17.44 0.62
C GLU A 55 -7.24 16.40 -0.36
N PHE A 56 -7.81 15.19 -0.40
CA PHE A 56 -7.46 14.21 -1.42
C PHE A 56 -7.87 14.71 -2.81
N VAL A 57 -9.11 15.21 -2.95
CA VAL A 57 -9.63 15.74 -4.23
C VAL A 57 -8.75 16.88 -4.73
N ASP A 58 -8.40 17.83 -3.85
CA ASP A 58 -7.53 18.96 -4.15
C ASP A 58 -6.15 18.48 -4.65
N LEU A 59 -5.50 17.58 -3.91
CA LEU A 59 -4.18 17.07 -4.28
C LEU A 59 -4.19 16.23 -5.56
N CYS A 60 -5.21 15.41 -5.75
CA CYS A 60 -5.40 14.58 -6.94
C CYS A 60 -5.69 15.45 -8.17
N SER A 61 -6.54 16.47 -8.02
CA SER A 61 -6.85 17.43 -9.09
C SER A 61 -5.61 18.21 -9.52
N ASP A 62 -4.82 18.71 -8.56
CA ASP A 62 -3.54 19.35 -8.81
C ASP A 62 -2.57 18.42 -9.55
N PHE A 63 -2.50 17.14 -9.12
CA PHE A 63 -1.66 16.14 -9.74
C PHE A 63 -2.04 15.91 -11.21
N PHE A 64 -3.31 15.65 -11.48
CA PHE A 64 -3.81 15.42 -12.84
C PHE A 64 -3.59 16.62 -13.75
N LYS A 65 -3.96 17.81 -13.28
CA LYS A 65 -3.77 19.03 -14.04
C LYS A 65 -2.31 19.26 -14.41
N ASN A 66 -1.41 19.16 -13.44
CA ASN A 66 0.02 19.41 -13.72
C ASN A 66 0.63 18.37 -14.67
N LEU A 67 0.20 17.10 -14.61
CA LEU A 67 0.64 16.10 -15.60
C LEU A 67 0.12 16.45 -16.99
N ALA A 68 -1.17 16.72 -17.12
CA ALA A 68 -1.82 17.04 -18.40
C ALA A 68 -1.32 18.37 -19.01
N ASP A 69 -0.91 19.35 -18.20
CA ASP A 69 -0.24 20.58 -18.63
C ASP A 69 1.16 20.34 -19.22
N ILE A 70 1.81 19.19 -18.86
CA ILE A 70 3.16 18.85 -19.34
C ILE A 70 3.10 18.07 -20.65
N ALA A 71 2.28 17.04 -20.73
CA ALA A 71 2.11 16.18 -21.90
C ALA A 71 0.76 15.45 -21.86
N PRO A 72 0.26 14.94 -23.00
CA PRO A 72 -0.90 14.05 -23.01
C PRO A 72 -0.71 12.90 -22.01
N THR A 73 -1.65 12.80 -21.09
CA THR A 73 -1.60 11.89 -19.94
C THR A 73 -2.72 10.87 -20.06
N TYR A 74 -2.33 9.60 -19.99
CA TYR A 74 -3.24 8.45 -20.03
C TYR A 74 -3.15 7.71 -18.71
N ILE A 75 -4.31 7.45 -18.10
CA ILE A 75 -4.43 6.85 -16.78
C ILE A 75 -5.34 5.63 -16.89
N ILE A 76 -4.87 4.47 -16.46
CA ILE A 76 -5.74 3.31 -16.21
C ILE A 76 -6.10 3.23 -14.72
N LEU A 77 -7.18 2.53 -14.39
CA LEU A 77 -7.56 2.30 -12.99
C LEU A 77 -6.78 1.12 -12.39
N GLY A 78 -6.43 1.27 -11.11
CA GLY A 78 -5.95 0.17 -10.29
C GLY A 78 -7.00 -0.34 -9.31
N ASN A 79 -6.71 -1.41 -8.60
CA ASN A 79 -7.63 -2.06 -7.68
C ASN A 79 -7.98 -1.20 -6.45
N HIS A 80 -7.15 -0.20 -6.13
CA HIS A 80 -7.42 0.80 -5.09
C HIS A 80 -8.26 1.99 -5.57
N ASP A 81 -8.37 2.22 -6.88
CA ASP A 81 -9.14 3.31 -7.46
C ASP A 81 -10.63 2.95 -7.62
N GLY A 82 -10.93 1.68 -7.93
CA GLY A 82 -12.27 1.18 -8.19
C GLY A 82 -12.63 -0.09 -7.41
N ASN A 83 -13.86 -0.57 -7.56
CA ASN A 83 -14.33 -1.77 -6.88
C ASN A 83 -14.38 -2.96 -7.85
N LEU A 84 -13.40 -3.88 -7.77
CA LEU A 84 -13.32 -5.08 -8.60
C LEU A 84 -14.57 -6.00 -8.51
N ARG A 85 -15.25 -6.01 -7.35
CA ARG A 85 -16.43 -6.86 -7.12
C ARG A 85 -17.74 -6.24 -7.62
N ASN A 86 -17.72 -4.95 -7.94
CA ASN A 86 -18.91 -4.22 -8.40
C ASN A 86 -18.48 -3.11 -9.35
N SER A 87 -18.34 -3.43 -10.63
CA SER A 87 -17.95 -2.52 -11.71
C SER A 87 -18.97 -1.41 -11.96
N SER A 88 -20.24 -1.60 -11.56
CA SER A 88 -21.26 -0.54 -11.67
C SER A 88 -21.07 0.60 -10.64
N ARG A 89 -20.24 0.38 -9.61
CA ARG A 89 -19.94 1.41 -8.61
C ARG A 89 -18.92 2.39 -9.17
N GLN A 90 -19.18 3.68 -8.96
CA GLN A 90 -18.26 4.76 -9.35
C GLN A 90 -16.87 4.57 -8.70
N ASP A 91 -15.82 4.71 -9.50
CA ASP A 91 -14.44 4.79 -9.02
C ASP A 91 -14.13 6.17 -8.41
N ALA A 92 -12.97 6.26 -7.73
CA ALA A 92 -12.55 7.47 -7.03
C ALA A 92 -12.07 8.59 -7.97
N LEU A 93 -11.65 8.26 -9.20
CA LEU A 93 -10.93 9.17 -10.10
C LEU A 93 -11.82 9.83 -11.15
N THR A 94 -12.82 9.10 -11.66
CA THR A 94 -13.71 9.60 -12.72
C THR A 94 -14.38 10.94 -12.37
N PRO A 95 -14.92 11.18 -11.17
CA PRO A 95 -15.51 12.47 -10.84
C PRO A 95 -14.50 13.63 -10.91
N ILE A 96 -13.25 13.37 -10.53
CA ILE A 96 -12.18 14.37 -10.54
C ILE A 96 -11.74 14.67 -11.99
N ALA A 97 -11.49 13.62 -12.77
CA ALA A 97 -11.09 13.76 -14.17
C ALA A 97 -12.15 14.49 -14.99
N ASN A 98 -13.44 14.13 -14.81
CA ASN A 98 -14.55 14.79 -15.49
C ASN A 98 -14.72 16.25 -15.07
N ALA A 99 -14.53 16.58 -13.80
CA ALA A 99 -14.61 17.96 -13.31
C ALA A 99 -13.47 18.84 -13.83
N LEU A 100 -12.29 18.27 -14.06
CA LEU A 100 -11.15 18.98 -14.63
C LEU A 100 -11.35 19.29 -16.13
N ASP A 101 -12.02 18.40 -16.86
CA ASP A 101 -12.29 18.50 -18.30
C ASP A 101 -11.06 18.98 -19.11
N HIS A 102 -9.89 18.41 -18.81
CA HIS A 102 -8.63 18.83 -19.41
C HIS A 102 -8.39 18.05 -20.72
N PRO A 103 -8.11 18.71 -21.85
CA PRO A 103 -8.00 18.07 -23.18
C PRO A 103 -6.90 17.02 -23.28
N ASN A 104 -5.86 17.12 -22.46
CA ASN A 104 -4.74 16.19 -22.42
C ASN A 104 -4.87 15.14 -21.31
N LEU A 105 -5.97 15.08 -20.56
CA LEU A 105 -6.20 14.10 -19.51
C LEU A 105 -7.15 13.02 -19.99
N ASN A 106 -6.67 11.79 -20.10
CA ASN A 106 -7.43 10.67 -20.61
C ASN A 106 -7.50 9.55 -19.54
N LEU A 107 -8.67 9.37 -18.94
CA LEU A 107 -8.91 8.26 -18.02
C LEU A 107 -9.49 7.08 -18.80
N LEU A 108 -8.70 6.00 -18.90
CA LEU A 108 -9.00 4.80 -19.65
C LEU A 108 -9.51 3.71 -18.69
N LYS A 109 -10.82 3.53 -18.62
CA LYS A 109 -11.47 2.63 -17.66
C LYS A 109 -11.68 1.23 -18.22
N ASP A 110 -12.05 1.18 -19.49
CA ASP A 110 -12.45 -0.04 -20.18
C ASP A 110 -11.29 -0.57 -21.00
N SER A 111 -11.30 -1.86 -21.29
CA SER A 111 -10.33 -2.51 -22.16
C SER A 111 -10.51 -2.03 -23.62
N GLY A 112 -9.40 -1.93 -24.33
CA GLY A 112 -9.44 -1.51 -25.73
C GLY A 112 -8.17 -0.81 -26.20
N GLU A 113 -8.18 -0.39 -27.45
CA GLU A 113 -7.08 0.29 -28.11
C GLU A 113 -7.25 1.81 -28.12
N VAL A 114 -6.14 2.50 -27.85
CA VAL A 114 -6.03 3.95 -28.00
C VAL A 114 -4.86 4.27 -28.92
N SER A 115 -5.14 4.73 -30.11
CA SER A 115 -4.09 5.15 -31.06
C SER A 115 -3.49 6.47 -30.61
N LEU A 116 -2.18 6.49 -30.38
CA LEU A 116 -1.46 7.74 -30.04
C LEU A 116 -1.13 8.52 -31.32
N ASP A 117 -0.66 7.81 -32.34
CA ASP A 117 -0.35 8.34 -33.67
C ASP A 117 -0.32 7.21 -34.72
N GLU A 118 0.36 7.46 -35.85
CA GLU A 118 0.49 6.46 -36.92
C GLU A 118 1.39 5.26 -36.55
N SER A 119 2.25 5.41 -35.53
CA SER A 119 3.29 4.44 -35.16
C SER A 119 3.03 3.72 -33.86
N PHE A 120 2.22 4.26 -32.93
CA PHE A 120 2.05 3.75 -31.58
C PHE A 120 0.58 3.60 -31.20
N THR A 121 0.28 2.50 -30.50
CA THR A 121 -1.04 2.20 -29.91
C THR A 121 -0.87 1.74 -28.47
N LEU A 122 -1.68 2.31 -27.56
CA LEU A 122 -1.86 1.77 -26.21
C LEU A 122 -2.98 0.74 -26.24
N ASN A 123 -2.78 -0.35 -25.55
CA ASN A 123 -3.75 -1.44 -25.42
C ASN A 123 -4.06 -1.62 -23.92
N VAL A 124 -5.23 -1.20 -23.51
CA VAL A 124 -5.67 -1.27 -22.12
C VAL A 124 -6.18 -2.67 -21.83
N LEU A 125 -5.57 -3.33 -20.87
CA LEU A 125 -6.01 -4.60 -20.29
C LEU A 125 -6.57 -4.28 -18.88
N SER A 126 -7.81 -3.79 -18.85
CA SER A 126 -8.44 -3.33 -17.60
C SER A 126 -8.81 -4.52 -16.71
N VAL A 127 -8.40 -4.48 -15.44
CA VAL A 127 -8.79 -5.48 -14.42
C VAL A 127 -10.26 -5.39 -14.00
N PHE A 128 -10.98 -4.36 -14.47
CA PHE A 128 -12.42 -4.21 -14.26
C PHE A 128 -13.24 -4.75 -15.44
N ASP A 129 -12.56 -5.21 -16.52
CA ASP A 129 -13.18 -5.52 -17.80
C ASP A 129 -12.40 -6.64 -18.54
N GLU A 130 -11.96 -7.66 -17.80
CA GLU A 130 -11.10 -8.74 -18.32
C GLU A 130 -11.75 -9.53 -19.48
N GLU A 131 -13.07 -9.66 -19.47
CA GLU A 131 -13.82 -10.37 -20.51
C GLU A 131 -13.74 -9.66 -21.89
N ASN A 132 -13.38 -8.38 -21.91
CA ASN A 132 -13.24 -7.59 -23.12
C ASN A 132 -11.79 -7.32 -23.53
N TRP A 133 -10.82 -8.01 -22.94
CA TRP A 133 -9.43 -7.91 -23.38
C TRP A 133 -9.28 -8.33 -24.84
N GLN A 134 -8.56 -7.53 -25.59
CA GLN A 134 -8.40 -7.72 -27.03
C GLN A 134 -6.90 -7.79 -27.41
N LEU A 135 -6.61 -8.57 -28.44
CA LEU A 135 -5.30 -8.54 -29.07
C LEU A 135 -5.16 -7.31 -29.96
N PRO A 136 -3.93 -6.84 -30.22
CA PRO A 136 -3.70 -5.70 -31.10
C PRO A 136 -4.31 -5.92 -32.51
N THR A 137 -5.07 -4.92 -32.96
CA THR A 137 -5.70 -4.98 -34.30
C THR A 137 -4.73 -4.61 -35.40
N ASN A 138 -3.69 -3.82 -35.11
CA ASN A 138 -2.69 -3.39 -36.08
C ASN A 138 -1.26 -3.72 -35.65
N ASN A 139 -0.75 -4.84 -36.15
CA ASN A 139 0.62 -5.30 -35.89
C ASN A 139 1.71 -4.51 -36.63
N SER A 140 1.37 -3.55 -37.49
CA SER A 140 2.40 -2.66 -38.07
C SER A 140 2.83 -1.54 -37.12
N LYS A 141 2.00 -1.22 -36.14
CA LYS A 141 2.31 -0.26 -35.08
C LYS A 141 3.05 -0.91 -33.91
N VAL A 142 3.70 -0.10 -33.11
CA VAL A 142 4.21 -0.50 -31.80
C VAL A 142 3.04 -0.56 -30.83
N ASN A 143 2.77 -1.74 -30.29
CA ASN A 143 1.66 -2.01 -29.38
C ASN A 143 2.16 -2.10 -27.93
N ILE A 144 1.71 -1.20 -27.08
CA ILE A 144 2.09 -1.12 -25.67
C ILE A 144 0.88 -1.55 -24.83
N ALA A 145 1.00 -2.68 -24.12
CA ALA A 145 -0.02 -3.09 -23.16
C ALA A 145 0.07 -2.25 -21.88
N LEU A 146 -1.08 -1.84 -21.36
CA LEU A 146 -1.23 -1.19 -20.06
C LEU A 146 -2.01 -2.12 -19.14
N TYR A 147 -1.41 -2.50 -18.02
CA TYR A 147 -2.04 -3.43 -17.08
C TYR A 147 -1.73 -3.04 -15.63
N HIS A 148 -2.71 -3.23 -14.75
CA HIS A 148 -2.54 -3.06 -13.31
C HIS A 148 -2.94 -4.34 -12.59
N GLY A 149 -1.98 -5.10 -12.11
CA GLY A 149 -2.21 -6.35 -11.40
C GLY A 149 -0.95 -7.18 -11.29
N SER A 150 -1.02 -8.25 -10.51
CA SER A 150 0.12 -9.11 -10.24
C SER A 150 0.33 -10.16 -11.33
N ILE A 151 1.59 -10.30 -11.76
CA ILE A 151 2.04 -11.35 -12.69
C ILE A 151 2.80 -12.41 -11.90
N SER A 152 2.55 -13.69 -12.23
CA SER A 152 3.22 -14.83 -11.61
C SER A 152 4.74 -14.67 -11.63
N ASN A 153 5.40 -15.05 -10.53
CA ASN A 153 6.84 -14.94 -10.31
C ASN A 153 7.40 -13.51 -10.17
N CYS A 154 6.57 -12.47 -10.10
CA CYS A 154 7.04 -11.14 -9.74
C CYS A 154 7.54 -11.10 -8.27
N LYS A 155 8.33 -10.09 -7.94
CA LYS A 155 8.97 -9.94 -6.63
C LYS A 155 8.52 -8.66 -5.95
N THR A 156 8.25 -8.74 -4.67
CA THR A 156 8.05 -7.56 -3.81
C THR A 156 9.39 -6.89 -3.47
N ASP A 157 9.35 -5.68 -2.90
CA ASP A 157 10.55 -4.97 -2.39
C ASP A 157 11.33 -5.77 -1.34
N LEU A 158 10.65 -6.59 -0.54
CA LEU A 158 11.26 -7.48 0.46
C LEU A 158 11.90 -8.73 -0.15
N GLY A 159 11.79 -8.92 -1.48
CA GLY A 159 12.34 -10.06 -2.19
C GLY A 159 11.47 -11.32 -2.16
N TRP A 160 10.27 -11.23 -1.59
CA TRP A 160 9.31 -12.33 -1.67
C TRP A 160 8.85 -12.50 -3.13
N VAL A 161 8.86 -13.75 -3.59
CA VAL A 161 8.41 -14.12 -4.93
C VAL A 161 6.95 -14.52 -4.87
N MET A 162 6.11 -13.88 -5.65
CA MET A 162 4.70 -14.23 -5.82
C MET A 162 4.60 -15.35 -6.87
N GLU A 163 4.64 -16.59 -6.41
CA GLU A 163 4.61 -17.76 -7.31
C GLU A 163 3.37 -17.81 -8.19
N ARG A 164 2.23 -17.32 -7.66
CA ARG A 164 0.95 -17.21 -8.39
C ARG A 164 0.47 -15.78 -8.31
N GLY A 165 0.49 -15.09 -9.44
CA GLY A 165 -0.15 -13.80 -9.65
C GLY A 165 -1.59 -13.98 -10.16
N GLU A 166 -2.26 -12.86 -10.40
CA GLU A 166 -3.59 -12.83 -11.04
C GLU A 166 -3.50 -13.37 -12.47
N ASN A 167 -2.40 -13.06 -13.16
CA ASN A 167 -2.15 -13.51 -14.52
C ASN A 167 -0.72 -14.07 -14.70
N ASP A 168 -0.51 -14.74 -15.82
CA ASP A 168 0.81 -15.17 -16.27
C ASP A 168 1.39 -14.17 -17.28
N ILE A 169 2.72 -14.12 -17.42
CA ILE A 169 3.40 -13.23 -18.35
C ILE A 169 2.97 -13.39 -19.80
N THR A 170 2.49 -14.57 -20.17
CA THR A 170 2.04 -14.92 -21.53
C THR A 170 0.86 -14.08 -22.01
N VAL A 171 0.14 -13.38 -21.12
CA VAL A 171 -0.92 -12.43 -21.54
C VAL A 171 -0.36 -11.29 -22.39
N PHE A 172 0.95 -11.07 -22.34
CA PHE A 172 1.62 -10.00 -23.10
C PHE A 172 2.31 -10.47 -24.38
N ASP A 173 2.25 -11.75 -24.74
CA ASP A 173 2.97 -12.34 -25.90
C ASP A 173 2.68 -11.65 -27.24
N ASN A 174 1.53 -11.02 -27.37
CA ASN A 174 1.12 -10.34 -28.60
C ASN A 174 1.38 -8.82 -28.59
N PHE A 175 2.01 -8.32 -27.54
CA PHE A 175 2.35 -6.90 -27.41
C PHE A 175 3.86 -6.70 -27.51
N ASP A 176 4.27 -5.56 -28.04
CA ASP A 176 5.70 -5.25 -28.19
C ASP A 176 6.32 -4.81 -26.85
N TYR A 177 5.52 -4.14 -26.02
CA TYR A 177 5.89 -3.67 -24.67
C TYR A 177 4.71 -3.80 -23.70
N ALA A 178 4.99 -3.88 -22.39
CA ALA A 178 3.98 -3.81 -21.37
C ALA A 178 4.42 -2.90 -20.20
N PHE A 179 3.58 -1.94 -19.87
CA PHE A 179 3.73 -1.02 -18.73
C PHE A 179 2.79 -1.47 -17.62
N LEU A 180 3.37 -1.83 -16.46
CA LEU A 180 2.66 -2.50 -15.39
C LEU A 180 2.63 -1.67 -14.09
N GLY A 181 1.52 -1.71 -13.36
CA GLY A 181 1.36 -1.25 -11.98
C GLY A 181 0.94 -2.37 -11.04
N ASP A 182 0.70 -2.08 -9.74
CA ASP A 182 0.39 -2.97 -8.61
C ASP A 182 1.62 -3.43 -7.79
N ILE A 183 2.72 -3.71 -8.43
CA ILE A 183 3.92 -4.17 -7.73
C ILE A 183 4.86 -3.01 -7.47
N HIS A 184 5.03 -2.66 -6.19
CA HIS A 184 5.79 -1.48 -5.77
C HIS A 184 7.30 -1.58 -5.95
N LYS A 185 7.83 -2.78 -6.27
CA LYS A 185 9.26 -2.96 -6.51
C LYS A 185 9.73 -2.18 -7.73
N THR A 186 10.65 -1.28 -7.49
CA THR A 186 11.18 -0.33 -8.48
C THR A 186 11.84 -1.04 -9.66
N ASN A 187 11.47 -0.64 -10.88
CA ASN A 187 12.11 -1.03 -12.14
C ASN A 187 12.29 -2.55 -12.31
N GLN A 188 11.25 -3.32 -12.03
CA GLN A 188 11.30 -4.77 -12.16
C GLN A 188 10.96 -5.22 -13.58
N SER A 189 11.93 -5.81 -14.29
CA SER A 189 11.71 -6.51 -15.54
C SER A 189 11.20 -7.92 -15.28
N LEU A 190 10.22 -8.36 -16.07
CA LEU A 190 9.66 -9.71 -16.00
C LEU A 190 10.18 -10.61 -17.13
N ASP A 191 10.63 -10.02 -18.22
CA ASP A 191 11.20 -10.68 -19.39
C ASP A 191 12.71 -10.43 -19.52
N PRO A 192 13.45 -11.28 -20.24
CA PRO A 192 14.89 -11.12 -20.45
C PRO A 192 15.24 -9.87 -21.27
N GLU A 193 14.39 -9.50 -22.21
CA GLU A 193 14.58 -8.35 -23.09
C GLU A 193 14.32 -7.02 -22.38
N GLY A 194 13.55 -7.05 -21.30
CA GLY A 194 13.22 -5.87 -20.51
C GLY A 194 12.08 -5.03 -21.08
N ARG A 195 11.20 -5.64 -21.85
CA ARG A 195 10.04 -5.00 -22.49
C ARG A 195 8.79 -4.98 -21.63
N ILE A 196 8.70 -5.90 -20.66
CA ILE A 196 7.59 -6.06 -19.73
C ILE A 196 8.07 -5.64 -18.35
N ARG A 197 7.57 -4.49 -17.81
CA ARG A 197 8.09 -3.93 -16.57
C ARG A 197 7.04 -3.35 -15.65
N TYR A 198 7.27 -3.58 -14.35
CA TYR A 198 6.72 -2.73 -13.31
C TYR A 198 7.61 -1.50 -13.11
N CYS A 199 7.02 -0.32 -13.02
CA CYS A 199 7.79 0.87 -12.66
C CYS A 199 8.05 0.95 -11.15
N GLY A 200 7.19 0.37 -10.34
CA GLY A 200 7.17 0.52 -8.89
C GLY A 200 6.39 1.74 -8.44
N SER A 201 6.22 1.91 -7.14
CA SER A 201 5.49 3.03 -6.58
C SER A 201 6.20 4.37 -6.78
N THR A 202 5.44 5.43 -7.01
CA THR A 202 5.97 6.79 -7.20
C THR A 202 6.57 7.34 -5.90
N VAL A 203 5.99 6.98 -4.75
CA VAL A 203 6.41 7.41 -3.41
C VAL A 203 6.45 6.20 -2.50
N GLN A 204 7.47 6.12 -1.65
CA GLN A 204 7.58 5.07 -0.64
C GLN A 204 6.36 5.05 0.29
N GLN A 205 5.66 3.94 0.40
CA GLN A 205 4.40 3.82 1.12
C GLN A 205 4.56 3.38 2.58
N ASN A 206 5.60 2.59 2.88
CA ASN A 206 5.80 2.00 4.20
C ASN A 206 7.26 1.56 4.44
N HIS A 207 7.54 1.00 5.64
CA HIS A 207 8.86 0.48 6.00
C HIS A 207 9.27 -0.82 5.30
N GLY A 208 8.40 -1.46 4.57
CA GLY A 208 8.68 -2.66 3.78
C GLY A 208 9.19 -2.34 2.38
N GLU A 209 9.21 -1.06 2.00
CA GLU A 209 9.65 -0.61 0.69
C GLU A 209 11.03 0.05 0.76
N THR A 210 11.78 -0.08 -0.32
CA THR A 210 13.01 0.69 -0.55
C THR A 210 12.71 2.16 -0.82
N ASN A 211 13.68 3.05 -0.67
CA ASN A 211 13.48 4.50 -0.86
C ASN A 211 13.96 5.00 -2.23
N ASP A 212 14.14 4.11 -3.18
CA ASP A 212 14.53 4.41 -4.57
C ASP A 212 13.31 4.56 -5.50
N LYS A 213 12.22 5.12 -4.99
CA LYS A 213 10.95 5.31 -5.71
C LYS A 213 11.05 6.39 -6.78
N GLY A 214 10.14 6.34 -7.76
CA GLY A 214 10.16 7.29 -8.86
C GLY A 214 9.31 6.83 -10.04
N PHE A 215 9.85 6.94 -11.25
CA PHE A 215 9.17 6.53 -12.48
C PHE A 215 10.18 6.01 -13.52
N LEU A 216 9.67 5.31 -14.53
CA LEU A 216 10.49 4.88 -15.67
C LEU A 216 10.33 5.85 -16.83
N LEU A 217 11.48 6.26 -17.38
CA LEU A 217 11.55 6.98 -18.64
C LEU A 217 11.92 5.98 -19.74
N TRP A 218 10.98 5.72 -20.61
CA TRP A 218 11.17 4.92 -21.80
C TRP A 218 11.50 5.82 -23.00
N SER A 219 12.45 5.40 -23.82
CA SER A 219 12.68 5.95 -25.16
C SER A 219 12.51 4.80 -26.15
N ILE A 220 11.41 4.80 -26.89
CA ILE A 220 11.05 3.74 -27.82
C ILE A 220 11.11 4.32 -29.23
N GLU A 221 11.96 3.75 -30.09
CA GLU A 221 12.05 4.12 -31.49
C GLU A 221 11.15 3.23 -32.36
N ASP A 222 11.21 1.94 -32.14
CA ASP A 222 10.42 0.91 -32.82
C ASP A 222 10.24 -0.34 -31.93
N LYS A 223 9.81 -1.46 -32.49
CA LYS A 223 9.56 -2.72 -31.77
C LYS A 223 10.82 -3.36 -31.17
N GLU A 224 11.98 -3.08 -31.70
CA GLU A 224 13.25 -3.67 -31.30
C GLU A 224 14.14 -2.70 -30.53
N LYS A 225 14.05 -1.41 -30.88
CA LYS A 225 14.98 -0.40 -30.41
C LYS A 225 14.37 0.49 -29.36
N PHE A 226 14.79 0.29 -28.13
CA PHE A 226 14.33 1.05 -26.98
C PHE A 226 15.40 1.17 -25.90
N SER A 227 15.15 2.06 -24.96
CA SER A 227 15.90 2.16 -23.71
C SER A 227 14.99 2.55 -22.56
N VAL A 228 15.29 2.07 -21.34
CA VAL A 228 14.56 2.37 -20.12
C VAL A 228 15.52 2.92 -19.09
N LYS A 229 15.13 4.02 -18.45
CA LYS A 229 15.89 4.63 -17.37
C LYS A 229 14.97 4.88 -16.18
N HIS A 230 15.37 4.43 -15.01
CA HIS A 230 14.71 4.80 -13.76
C HIS A 230 15.11 6.21 -13.34
N ILE A 231 14.13 7.04 -13.02
CA ILE A 231 14.30 8.41 -12.51
C ILE A 231 13.81 8.42 -11.06
N ALA A 232 14.75 8.48 -10.13
CA ALA A 232 14.45 8.47 -8.70
C ALA A 232 13.92 9.83 -8.23
N LEU A 233 12.90 9.80 -7.37
CA LEU A 233 12.30 10.96 -6.71
C LEU A 233 12.59 10.87 -5.20
N LYS A 234 13.07 11.97 -4.62
CA LYS A 234 13.45 11.99 -3.20
C LYS A 234 12.23 12.22 -2.32
N ASN A 235 11.91 11.24 -1.48
CA ASN A 235 10.97 11.45 -0.40
C ASN A 235 11.63 12.33 0.69
N PRO A 236 11.06 13.50 1.05
CA PRO A 236 11.64 14.37 2.08
C PRO A 236 11.59 13.76 3.48
N LYS A 237 10.69 12.81 3.72
CA LYS A 237 10.50 12.14 5.01
C LYS A 237 10.39 10.62 4.82
N PRO A 238 11.50 9.95 4.44
CA PRO A 238 11.47 8.53 4.11
C PRO A 238 11.18 7.65 5.33
N PHE A 239 10.65 6.46 5.06
CA PHE A 239 10.59 5.38 6.03
C PHE A 239 11.94 4.67 6.07
N VAL A 240 12.58 4.66 7.22
CA VAL A 240 13.91 4.06 7.41
C VAL A 240 13.86 3.01 8.49
N THR A 241 14.26 1.78 8.16
CA THR A 241 14.38 0.69 9.14
C THR A 241 15.84 0.52 9.55
N LEU A 242 16.11 0.60 10.86
CA LEU A 242 17.45 0.46 11.45
C LEU A 242 17.50 -0.79 12.32
N LYS A 243 18.39 -1.70 11.99
CA LYS A 243 18.66 -2.88 12.85
C LYS A 243 19.55 -2.47 14.00
N LEU A 244 19.10 -2.76 15.22
CA LEU A 244 19.91 -2.62 16.42
C LEU A 244 20.94 -3.77 16.49
N THR A 245 22.07 -3.49 17.10
CA THR A 245 23.03 -4.57 17.45
C THR A 245 22.40 -5.51 18.49
N PRO A 246 22.93 -6.72 18.72
CA PRO A 246 22.44 -7.62 19.77
C PRO A 246 22.44 -7.01 21.19
N LYS A 247 23.25 -5.95 21.41
CA LYS A 247 23.31 -5.17 22.67
C LYS A 247 22.41 -3.93 22.64
N GLY A 248 21.49 -3.82 21.68
CA GLY A 248 20.54 -2.70 21.56
C GLY A 248 21.14 -1.36 21.12
N ARG A 249 22.33 -1.35 20.51
CA ARG A 249 22.97 -0.11 20.05
C ARG A 249 22.68 0.16 18.58
N LEU A 250 22.55 1.44 18.23
CA LEU A 250 22.51 1.86 16.82
C LEU A 250 23.86 1.63 16.15
N PRO A 251 23.89 1.21 14.89
CA PRO A 251 25.13 1.15 14.11
C PRO A 251 25.82 2.51 14.04
N TYR A 252 27.15 2.52 14.00
CA TYR A 252 27.93 3.76 14.10
C TYR A 252 27.82 4.65 12.85
N LYS A 253 27.90 4.04 11.66
CA LYS A 253 27.86 4.76 10.38
C LYS A 253 26.47 4.60 9.77
N LEU A 254 25.58 5.55 10.04
CA LEU A 254 24.24 5.61 9.45
C LEU A 254 23.96 7.01 8.95
N GLU A 255 23.57 7.11 7.71
CA GLU A 255 23.00 8.33 7.12
C GLU A 255 21.48 8.19 7.15
N VAL A 256 20.83 8.99 7.97
CA VAL A 256 19.38 9.05 8.06
C VAL A 256 18.96 10.50 7.85
N PRO A 257 18.10 10.78 6.86
CA PRO A 257 17.60 12.13 6.63
C PRO A 257 16.86 12.67 7.87
N SER A 258 17.04 13.96 8.18
CA SER A 258 16.26 14.62 9.23
C SER A 258 14.78 14.57 8.89
N GLY A 259 13.93 14.29 9.88
CA GLY A 259 12.49 14.13 9.68
C GLY A 259 12.06 12.76 9.12
N ALA A 260 12.98 11.81 8.94
CA ALA A 260 12.64 10.45 8.56
C ALA A 260 11.70 9.77 9.57
N ARG A 261 10.90 8.82 9.11
CA ARG A 261 10.10 7.94 9.97
C ARG A 261 10.92 6.70 10.25
N LEU A 262 11.35 6.53 11.51
CA LEU A 262 12.25 5.46 11.89
C LEU A 262 11.47 4.24 12.42
N ARG A 263 11.96 3.07 12.03
CA ARG A 263 11.65 1.81 12.70
C ARG A 263 12.95 1.21 13.21
N LEU A 264 13.07 1.07 14.53
CA LEU A 264 14.15 0.33 15.14
C LEU A 264 13.76 -1.15 15.25
N VAL A 265 14.61 -2.05 14.81
CA VAL A 265 14.34 -3.49 14.82
C VAL A 265 15.44 -4.19 15.60
N SER A 266 15.08 -5.04 16.56
CA SER A 266 15.98 -6.00 17.18
C SER A 266 15.63 -7.43 16.75
N GLU A 267 16.65 -8.30 16.71
CA GLU A 267 16.47 -9.73 16.42
C GLU A 267 16.29 -10.57 17.70
N ASN A 268 16.44 -9.94 18.85
CA ASN A 268 16.29 -10.53 20.17
C ASN A 268 15.49 -9.59 21.08
N ASN A 269 14.90 -10.15 22.13
CA ASN A 269 14.22 -9.35 23.16
C ASN A 269 15.26 -8.52 23.92
N LEU A 270 15.09 -7.22 23.88
CA LEU A 270 15.94 -6.27 24.59
C LEU A 270 15.23 -5.75 25.83
N PRO A 271 15.93 -5.57 26.96
CA PRO A 271 15.38 -4.89 28.13
C PRO A 271 14.84 -3.50 27.79
N LEU A 272 13.76 -3.11 28.43
CA LEU A 272 13.02 -1.88 28.10
C LEU A 272 13.89 -0.60 28.25
N ASP A 273 14.79 -0.59 29.23
CA ASP A 273 15.75 0.52 29.43
C ASP A 273 16.75 0.63 28.26
N VAL A 274 17.16 -0.50 27.68
CA VAL A 274 18.04 -0.54 26.51
C VAL A 274 17.30 0.00 25.27
N VAL A 275 16.04 -0.42 25.07
CA VAL A 275 15.20 0.08 23.99
C VAL A 275 14.97 1.59 24.13
N ARG A 276 14.62 2.06 25.33
CA ARG A 276 14.45 3.50 25.62
C ARG A 276 15.72 4.30 25.29
N LYS A 277 16.89 3.84 25.72
CA LYS A 277 18.17 4.47 25.39
C LYS A 277 18.42 4.53 23.89
N ALA A 278 18.12 3.43 23.17
CA ALA A 278 18.26 3.41 21.71
C ALA A 278 17.34 4.43 21.02
N ILE A 279 16.08 4.55 21.48
CA ILE A 279 15.11 5.54 21.00
C ILE A 279 15.62 6.96 21.27
N ASP A 280 16.10 7.25 22.47
CA ASP A 280 16.59 8.58 22.83
C ASP A 280 17.82 9.00 22.04
N VAL A 281 18.75 8.05 21.82
CA VAL A 281 19.90 8.28 20.93
C VAL A 281 19.45 8.52 19.50
N ALA A 282 18.47 7.76 18.99
CA ALA A 282 17.93 7.96 17.65
C ALA A 282 17.23 9.32 17.51
N LYS A 283 16.43 9.74 18.51
CA LYS A 283 15.80 11.07 18.55
C LYS A 283 16.83 12.19 18.52
N SER A 284 17.84 12.11 19.37
CA SER A 284 18.88 13.13 19.46
C SER A 284 19.70 13.22 18.17
N ARG A 285 20.07 12.06 17.60
CA ARG A 285 20.98 12.01 16.45
C ARG A 285 20.31 12.35 15.12
N PHE A 286 19.09 11.85 14.87
CA PHE A 286 18.45 11.91 13.56
C PHE A 286 17.26 12.87 13.50
N LYS A 287 16.76 13.34 14.64
CA LYS A 287 15.56 14.21 14.72
C LYS A 287 14.40 13.71 13.86
N PRO A 288 13.99 12.45 14.04
CA PRO A 288 12.95 11.83 13.22
C PRO A 288 11.58 12.45 13.51
N GLU A 289 10.66 12.35 12.53
CA GLU A 289 9.25 12.72 12.73
C GLU A 289 8.52 11.72 13.62
N ALA A 290 8.84 10.43 13.46
CA ALA A 290 8.28 9.35 14.25
C ALA A 290 9.31 8.24 14.45
N ILE A 291 9.20 7.53 15.59
CA ILE A 291 9.99 6.33 15.88
C ILE A 291 9.04 5.23 16.31
N THR A 292 9.21 4.04 15.75
CA THR A 292 8.61 2.79 16.19
C THR A 292 9.70 1.77 16.52
N TYR A 293 9.41 0.86 17.43
CA TYR A 293 10.28 -0.26 17.76
C TYR A 293 9.55 -1.58 17.43
N LEU A 294 10.29 -2.54 16.92
CA LEU A 294 9.81 -3.89 16.60
C LEU A 294 10.85 -4.90 17.06
N SER A 295 10.46 -5.85 17.91
CA SER A 295 11.24 -7.05 18.20
C SER A 295 10.82 -8.16 17.24
N ARG A 296 11.79 -8.77 16.55
CA ARG A 296 11.49 -9.91 15.65
C ARG A 296 11.31 -11.22 16.40
N SER A 297 11.85 -11.33 17.62
CA SER A 297 11.62 -12.50 18.47
C SER A 297 10.12 -12.68 18.81
N ASP A 298 9.33 -11.58 18.79
CA ASP A 298 7.90 -11.65 19.05
C ASP A 298 7.10 -12.13 17.81
N VAL A 299 7.70 -12.06 16.62
CA VAL A 299 7.06 -12.48 15.36
C VAL A 299 7.24 -13.99 15.10
N ASP A 300 8.36 -14.55 15.51
CA ASP A 300 8.68 -15.98 15.31
C ASP A 300 8.14 -16.90 16.43
N ALA A 301 7.81 -16.32 17.59
CA ALA A 301 7.16 -17.07 18.64
C ALA A 301 5.65 -17.08 18.37
N GLY A 302 5.04 -18.24 18.23
CA GLY A 302 3.60 -18.44 18.29
C GLY A 302 2.96 -17.98 19.62
N SER A 303 3.62 -17.04 20.31
CA SER A 303 3.25 -16.47 21.61
C SER A 303 1.99 -15.61 21.54
N VAL A 304 1.80 -14.85 20.45
CA VAL A 304 0.54 -14.08 20.26
C VAL A 304 -0.64 -15.05 20.10
N PHE A 305 -0.44 -16.20 19.46
CA PHE A 305 -1.47 -17.23 19.33
C PHE A 305 -1.69 -18.02 20.64
N SER A 306 -0.63 -18.21 21.47
CA SER A 306 -0.75 -18.86 22.78
C SER A 306 -1.37 -17.94 23.83
N MET A 307 -1.08 -16.62 23.79
CA MET A 307 -1.75 -15.63 24.64
C MET A 307 -3.24 -15.51 24.29
N ALA A 308 -3.59 -15.42 23.01
CA ALA A 308 -4.98 -15.39 22.58
C ALA A 308 -5.76 -16.60 23.07
N ASN A 309 -5.19 -17.80 23.02
CA ASN A 309 -5.85 -19.03 23.49
C ASN A 309 -6.02 -19.13 25.00
N LYS A 310 -5.17 -18.45 25.81
CA LYS A 310 -5.28 -18.49 27.27
C LYS A 310 -6.44 -17.63 27.80
N PHE A 311 -6.83 -16.61 27.04
CA PHE A 311 -7.86 -15.62 27.43
C PHE A 311 -9.13 -15.66 26.56
N VAL A 312 -9.29 -16.68 25.71
CA VAL A 312 -10.44 -16.81 24.76
C VAL A 312 -11.82 -16.80 25.45
N ASN A 313 -11.88 -17.13 26.76
CA ASN A 313 -13.11 -17.15 27.52
C ASN A 313 -13.21 -16.08 28.62
N GLU A 314 -12.27 -15.13 28.69
CA GLU A 314 -12.27 -14.11 29.71
C GLU A 314 -12.81 -12.76 29.18
N ASP A 315 -13.47 -11.99 30.05
CA ASP A 315 -13.99 -10.68 29.69
C ASP A 315 -12.82 -9.67 29.64
N LEU A 316 -12.40 -9.31 28.44
CA LEU A 316 -11.34 -8.32 28.22
C LEU A 316 -11.68 -6.90 28.73
N ARG A 317 -12.89 -6.67 29.20
CA ARG A 317 -13.30 -5.42 29.87
C ARG A 317 -13.00 -5.45 31.37
N ASP A 318 -12.78 -6.63 31.93
CA ASP A 318 -12.38 -6.77 33.33
C ASP A 318 -10.95 -6.22 33.51
N VAL A 319 -10.82 -5.25 34.44
CA VAL A 319 -9.53 -4.59 34.71
C VAL A 319 -8.48 -5.56 35.22
N GLY A 320 -8.91 -6.61 35.97
CA GLY A 320 -8.02 -7.66 36.46
C GLY A 320 -7.43 -8.48 35.31
N VAL A 321 -8.29 -8.90 34.37
CA VAL A 321 -7.87 -9.61 33.15
C VAL A 321 -6.91 -8.77 32.31
N GLN A 322 -7.17 -7.47 32.20
CA GLN A 322 -6.27 -6.53 31.50
C GLN A 322 -4.92 -6.40 32.22
N GLU A 323 -4.90 -6.31 33.55
CA GLU A 323 -3.67 -6.24 34.35
C GLU A 323 -2.85 -7.53 34.27
N ASP A 324 -3.51 -8.69 34.20
CA ASP A 324 -2.84 -9.98 33.96
C ASP A 324 -2.21 -10.05 32.57
N LEU A 325 -2.92 -9.59 31.54
CA LEU A 325 -2.38 -9.47 30.18
C LEU A 325 -1.20 -8.51 30.08
N ILE A 326 -1.32 -7.36 30.73
CA ILE A 326 -0.22 -6.36 30.82
C ILE A 326 0.98 -6.96 31.53
N THR A 327 0.75 -7.71 32.64
CA THR A 327 1.81 -8.39 33.38
C THR A 327 2.53 -9.41 32.50
N GLU A 328 1.80 -10.25 31.82
CA GLU A 328 2.36 -11.28 30.96
C GLU A 328 3.13 -10.65 29.77
N TYR A 329 2.58 -9.63 29.16
CA TYR A 329 3.25 -8.90 28.07
C TYR A 329 4.54 -8.21 28.51
N LEU A 330 4.53 -7.53 29.68
CA LEU A 330 5.69 -6.80 30.18
C LEU A 330 6.75 -7.70 30.81
N LYS A 331 6.44 -8.95 31.10
CA LYS A 331 7.38 -9.95 31.63
C LYS A 331 8.56 -10.17 30.69
N ASP A 332 8.29 -10.21 29.39
CA ASP A 332 9.33 -10.39 28.36
C ASP A 332 10.25 -9.15 28.25
N TYR A 333 9.78 -8.00 28.68
CA TYR A 333 10.55 -6.75 28.69
C TYR A 333 11.29 -6.50 30.00
N GLN A 334 11.18 -7.41 30.99
CA GLN A 334 11.78 -7.28 32.31
C GLN A 334 11.46 -5.92 32.96
N ALA A 335 10.21 -5.49 32.83
CA ALA A 335 9.73 -4.24 33.44
C ALA A 335 9.90 -4.32 34.97
N ASP A 336 10.41 -3.25 35.58
CA ASP A 336 10.50 -3.14 37.01
C ASP A 336 9.14 -2.87 37.67
N ASP A 337 9.05 -3.10 38.96
CA ASP A 337 7.79 -2.96 39.72
C ASP A 337 7.21 -1.52 39.63
N GLU A 338 8.07 -0.50 39.58
CA GLU A 338 7.63 0.89 39.43
C GLU A 338 6.96 1.12 38.07
N THR A 339 7.55 0.59 36.98
CA THR A 339 6.97 0.66 35.65
C THR A 339 5.63 -0.08 35.57
N MET A 340 5.56 -1.28 36.17
CA MET A 340 4.32 -2.07 36.23
C MET A 340 3.19 -1.29 36.94
N GLN A 341 3.46 -0.73 38.09
CA GLN A 341 2.48 0.06 38.86
C GLN A 341 2.00 1.29 38.09
N ARG A 342 2.90 1.96 37.36
CA ARG A 342 2.51 3.10 36.51
C ARG A 342 1.62 2.69 35.36
N VAL A 343 1.88 1.56 34.72
CA VAL A 343 1.04 1.04 33.63
C VAL A 343 -0.33 0.65 34.15
N PHE A 344 -0.41 -0.04 35.30
CA PHE A 344 -1.69 -0.35 35.92
C PHE A 344 -2.49 0.89 36.31
N ALA A 345 -1.84 1.89 36.88
CA ALA A 345 -2.48 3.15 37.19
C ALA A 345 -3.06 3.84 35.94
N LEU A 346 -2.31 3.86 34.83
CA LEU A 346 -2.81 4.37 33.56
C LEU A 346 -3.98 3.54 33.01
N ASN A 347 -3.88 2.22 33.06
CA ASN A 347 -4.97 1.34 32.64
C ASN A 347 -6.27 1.64 33.39
N ARG A 348 -6.21 1.78 34.70
CA ARG A 348 -7.38 2.13 35.53
C ARG A 348 -7.95 3.51 35.22
N ILE A 349 -7.08 4.52 35.01
CA ILE A 349 -7.52 5.85 34.61
C ILE A 349 -8.27 5.82 33.28
N TYR A 350 -7.77 5.09 32.30
CA TYR A 350 -8.44 4.99 30.99
C TYR A 350 -9.73 4.19 31.05
N ASN A 351 -9.80 3.10 31.83
CA ASN A 351 -11.04 2.36 32.04
C ASN A 351 -12.10 3.26 32.68
N THR A 352 -11.75 4.02 33.73
CA THR A 352 -12.68 4.97 34.38
C THR A 352 -13.17 6.04 33.40
N LYS A 353 -12.32 6.54 32.51
CA LYS A 353 -12.74 7.52 31.48
C LYS A 353 -13.73 6.89 30.51
N VAL A 354 -13.47 5.67 30.04
CA VAL A 354 -14.37 4.94 29.13
C VAL A 354 -15.73 4.70 29.81
N GLU A 355 -15.75 4.29 31.08
CA GLU A 355 -16.98 4.12 31.85
C GLU A 355 -17.77 5.41 31.98
N GLN A 356 -17.10 6.55 32.15
CA GLN A 356 -17.75 7.88 32.26
C GLN A 356 -18.27 8.39 30.91
N GLU A 357 -17.62 8.05 29.79
CA GLU A 357 -18.07 8.38 28.44
C GLU A 357 -19.17 7.44 27.92
N GLU A 358 -19.29 6.23 28.48
CA GLU A 358 -20.38 5.30 28.21
C GLU A 358 -21.69 5.61 28.96
N GLU A 359 -21.99 6.85 29.30
CA GLU A 359 -23.26 7.29 29.90
C GLU A 359 -24.52 7.08 29.03
N ILE A 360 -24.41 6.35 27.95
CA ILE A 360 -25.56 5.69 27.33
C ILE A 360 -25.69 4.33 27.98
N SER A 361 -26.46 4.26 29.05
CA SER A 361 -26.80 3.02 29.75
C SER A 361 -27.41 1.99 28.79
N ARG A 362 -26.57 1.25 28.12
CA ARG A 362 -26.96 0.03 27.45
C ARG A 362 -27.02 -1.10 28.48
N ASN A 363 -28.07 -1.10 29.27
CA ASN A 363 -28.45 -2.22 30.14
C ASN A 363 -28.87 -3.47 29.34
N VAL A 364 -28.27 -3.69 28.17
CA VAL A 364 -28.56 -4.82 27.31
C VAL A 364 -27.28 -5.58 27.04
N ASN A 365 -27.00 -6.58 27.89
CA ASN A 365 -26.06 -7.64 27.54
C ASN A 365 -26.69 -8.50 26.47
N TRP A 366 -26.41 -8.22 25.19
CA TRP A 366 -26.85 -9.11 24.11
C TRP A 366 -25.73 -10.06 23.74
N ARG A 367 -26.11 -11.32 23.50
CA ARG A 367 -25.24 -12.34 22.92
C ARG A 367 -25.86 -12.79 21.60
N LEU A 368 -25.04 -12.80 20.55
CA LEU A 368 -25.43 -13.40 19.29
C LEU A 368 -25.52 -14.91 19.51
N ARG A 369 -26.75 -15.48 19.45
CA ARG A 369 -26.99 -16.90 19.66
C ARG A 369 -27.07 -17.68 18.36
N LYS A 370 -27.74 -17.07 17.37
CA LYS A 370 -28.07 -17.74 16.12
C LYS A 370 -28.07 -16.69 15.01
N LEU A 371 -27.53 -17.03 13.85
CA LEU A 371 -27.67 -16.30 12.61
C LEU A 371 -28.34 -17.23 11.60
N GLU A 372 -29.46 -16.80 11.03
CA GLU A 372 -30.13 -17.51 9.95
C GLU A 372 -30.22 -16.58 8.73
N TRP A 373 -30.01 -17.15 7.55
CA TRP A 373 -30.19 -16.42 6.32
C TRP A 373 -30.59 -17.34 5.17
N ASN A 374 -31.29 -16.79 4.20
CA ASN A 374 -31.69 -17.45 2.97
C ASN A 374 -31.27 -16.58 1.79
N ASN A 375 -30.79 -17.21 0.74
CA ASN A 375 -30.47 -16.56 -0.54
C ASN A 375 -29.57 -15.31 -0.40
N LEU A 376 -28.58 -15.37 0.53
CA LEU A 376 -27.60 -14.32 0.70
C LEU A 376 -26.28 -14.75 0.04
N PHE A 377 -25.80 -13.95 -0.92
CA PHE A 377 -24.66 -14.30 -1.78
C PHE A 377 -24.90 -15.65 -2.51
N ASN A 378 -23.94 -16.56 -2.48
CA ASN A 378 -24.01 -17.89 -3.09
C ASN A 378 -24.68 -18.96 -2.18
N TYR A 379 -25.18 -18.57 -1.03
CA TYR A 379 -25.87 -19.48 -0.10
C TYR A 379 -27.36 -19.55 -0.43
N GLY A 380 -27.90 -20.74 -0.68
CA GLY A 380 -29.32 -20.97 -0.91
C GLY A 380 -30.15 -20.79 0.35
N GLU A 381 -31.24 -21.58 0.47
CA GLU A 381 -32.16 -21.51 1.61
C GLU A 381 -31.66 -22.34 2.80
N GLY A 382 -32.10 -21.99 4.03
CA GLY A 382 -31.93 -22.77 5.23
C GLY A 382 -30.57 -22.72 5.88
N ASN A 383 -29.79 -21.66 5.66
CA ASN A 383 -28.48 -21.49 6.29
C ASN A 383 -28.62 -21.02 7.73
N CYS A 384 -27.84 -21.63 8.65
CA CYS A 384 -27.87 -21.32 10.05
C CYS A 384 -26.50 -21.49 10.72
N VAL A 385 -26.12 -20.50 11.53
CA VAL A 385 -24.95 -20.57 12.44
C VAL A 385 -25.43 -20.42 13.87
N MET A 386 -25.16 -21.42 14.70
CA MET A 386 -25.46 -21.41 16.14
C MET A 386 -24.20 -20.97 16.91
N PHE A 387 -24.09 -19.70 17.25
CA PHE A 387 -22.93 -19.14 17.94
C PHE A 387 -22.72 -19.69 19.35
N GLU A 388 -23.78 -20.13 19.99
CA GLU A 388 -23.70 -20.77 21.32
C GLU A 388 -22.96 -22.12 21.32
N ASN A 389 -22.80 -22.75 20.13
CA ASN A 389 -22.12 -24.03 19.97
C ASN A 389 -20.68 -23.84 19.41
N ILE A 390 -20.24 -22.62 19.24
CA ILE A 390 -18.91 -22.29 18.69
C ILE A 390 -17.95 -21.93 19.81
N GLU A 391 -16.89 -22.70 19.95
CA GLU A 391 -15.77 -22.44 20.85
C GLU A 391 -14.54 -22.03 20.01
N GLY A 392 -13.88 -20.91 20.37
CA GLY A 392 -12.69 -20.43 19.69
C GLY A 392 -12.95 -19.62 18.41
N THR A 393 -11.97 -19.56 17.53
CA THR A 393 -12.03 -18.84 16.24
C THR A 393 -12.56 -19.75 15.15
N VAL A 394 -13.61 -19.33 14.46
CA VAL A 394 -14.22 -20.07 13.35
C VAL A 394 -14.06 -19.30 12.06
N GLY A 395 -13.52 -19.96 11.03
CA GLY A 395 -13.48 -19.45 9.66
C GLY A 395 -14.68 -19.95 8.86
N ILE A 396 -15.34 -19.05 8.13
CA ILE A 396 -16.35 -19.40 7.13
C ILE A 396 -15.67 -19.30 5.77
N PHE A 397 -15.58 -20.44 5.09
CA PHE A 397 -15.03 -20.53 3.74
C PHE A 397 -16.17 -20.76 2.76
N GLY A 398 -16.26 -19.93 1.73
CA GLY A 398 -17.23 -20.02 0.64
C GLY A 398 -16.59 -20.46 -0.65
#